data_0b5f8088c28c7f62ae6c5e2aa162b11f
#
_entry.id   0b5f8088c28c7f62ae6c5e2aa162b11f
#
_cell.length_a   1.000
_cell.length_b   1.000
_cell.length_c   1.000
_cell.angle_alpha   90.00
_cell.angle_beta   90.00
_cell.angle_gamma   90.00
#
_symmetry.space_group_name_H-M   'P 1'
#
loop_
_entity.id
_entity.type
_entity.pdbx_description
1 polymer ?
#
loop_
_entity_poly.entity_id
_entity_poly.type
_entity_poly.pdbx_seq_one_letter_code
_entity_poly.pdbx_strand_id
1 'polypeptide(L)'
;MADYVRRIRALIGSGALLQLPSVSVAIRDVDGRVLLARHVEGDRWLLPGGGVEPGETPADAAVREAWEETGLIVRLTRLVGVFGGPHYVVNYRNGDRASYVSSVFEATINDGNLQPDGAELRELRFVNESEASALTLAAWVPEVLEAVFGGTSGNFRPPDWRPPAE
;
A
#
# COMPACT_ATOMS: atom_id res chain seq x y z
N MET A 1 -6.17 -9.43 -8.01
CA MET A 1 -5.08 -10.20 -7.32
C MET A 1 -5.58 -11.49 -6.66
N ALA A 2 -6.70 -11.51 -5.94
CA ALA A 2 -7.15 -12.68 -5.18
C ALA A 2 -7.29 -13.98 -5.99
N ASP A 3 -7.86 -13.94 -7.18
CA ASP A 3 -8.00 -15.12 -8.04
C ASP A 3 -6.66 -15.66 -8.55
N TYR A 4 -5.75 -14.81 -8.91
CA TYR A 4 -4.41 -15.18 -9.35
C TYR A 4 -3.64 -15.88 -8.21
N VAL A 5 -3.62 -15.27 -7.02
CA VAL A 5 -2.97 -15.83 -5.83
C VAL A 5 -3.60 -17.17 -5.45
N ARG A 6 -4.93 -17.28 -5.45
CA ARG A 6 -5.65 -18.52 -5.17
C ARG A 6 -5.24 -19.65 -6.10
N ARG A 7 -5.11 -19.37 -7.40
CA ARG A 7 -4.67 -20.36 -8.41
C ARG A 7 -3.23 -20.83 -8.16
N ILE A 8 -2.31 -19.90 -7.82
CA ILE A 8 -0.95 -20.27 -7.46
C ILE A 8 -0.94 -21.10 -6.18
N ARG A 9 -1.68 -20.69 -5.14
CA ARG A 9 -1.79 -21.42 -3.87
C ARG A 9 -2.33 -22.84 -4.05
N ALA A 10 -3.27 -23.05 -4.96
CA ALA A 10 -3.78 -24.38 -5.29
C ALA A 10 -2.69 -25.31 -5.85
N LEU A 11 -1.63 -24.77 -6.46
CA LEU A 11 -0.53 -25.54 -7.02
C LEU A 11 0.62 -25.76 -6.01
N ILE A 12 0.92 -24.78 -5.16
CA ILE A 12 2.12 -24.81 -4.32
C ILE A 12 1.84 -24.89 -2.80
N GLY A 13 0.57 -24.79 -2.40
CA GLY A 13 0.17 -24.79 -0.99
C GLY A 13 0.37 -23.44 -0.28
N SER A 14 -0.05 -23.38 1.00
CA SER A 14 0.00 -22.16 1.83
C SER A 14 1.36 -21.86 2.45
N GLY A 15 2.22 -22.86 2.63
CA GLY A 15 3.51 -22.69 3.34
C GLY A 15 4.58 -21.88 2.60
N ALA A 16 4.47 -21.75 1.27
CA ALA A 16 5.45 -21.01 0.47
C ALA A 16 5.28 -19.49 0.63
N LEU A 17 6.40 -18.76 0.80
CA LEU A 17 6.40 -17.30 0.72
C LEU A 17 6.25 -16.87 -0.74
N LEU A 18 5.15 -16.20 -1.07
CA LEU A 18 4.96 -15.57 -2.39
C LEU A 18 5.50 -14.15 -2.36
N GLN A 19 6.25 -13.77 -3.39
CA GLN A 19 6.58 -12.37 -3.62
C GLN A 19 5.62 -11.79 -4.67
N LEU A 20 4.91 -10.74 -4.29
CA LEU A 20 3.81 -10.18 -5.08
C LEU A 20 4.02 -8.68 -5.32
N PRO A 21 3.72 -8.19 -6.54
CA PRO A 21 3.67 -6.77 -6.80
C PRO A 21 2.43 -6.16 -6.15
N SER A 22 2.60 -4.95 -5.61
CA SER A 22 1.49 -4.19 -5.01
C SER A 22 1.63 -2.70 -5.27
N VAL A 23 0.58 -1.96 -4.93
CA VAL A 23 0.55 -0.51 -4.94
C VAL A 23 0.01 0.02 -3.62
N SER A 24 0.41 1.24 -3.28
CA SER A 24 -0.23 2.03 -2.23
C SER A 24 -0.40 3.47 -2.71
N VAL A 25 -1.44 4.15 -2.25
CA VAL A 25 -1.80 5.47 -2.74
C VAL A 25 -1.89 6.48 -1.58
N ALA A 26 -0.99 7.45 -1.57
CA ALA A 26 -1.04 8.60 -0.66
C ALA A 26 -1.98 9.65 -1.25
N ILE A 27 -3.27 9.54 -0.98
CA ILE A 27 -4.31 10.45 -1.46
C ILE A 27 -4.29 11.71 -0.60
N ARG A 28 -4.05 12.87 -1.22
CA ARG A 28 -4.07 14.17 -0.53
C ARG A 28 -5.39 14.88 -0.72
N ASP A 29 -5.87 15.48 0.37
CA ASP A 29 -6.95 16.46 0.31
C ASP A 29 -6.42 17.87 -0.02
N VAL A 30 -7.34 18.86 -0.05
CA VAL A 30 -7.03 20.26 -0.36
C VAL A 30 -6.14 20.93 0.69
N ASP A 31 -6.12 20.42 1.92
CA ASP A 31 -5.30 20.90 3.03
C ASP A 31 -3.92 20.20 3.08
N GLY A 32 -3.64 19.29 2.14
CA GLY A 32 -2.40 18.53 2.06
C GLY A 32 -2.31 17.35 3.05
N ARG A 33 -3.41 17.02 3.75
CA ARG A 33 -3.50 15.85 4.62
C ARG A 33 -3.56 14.57 3.77
N VAL A 34 -3.04 13.48 4.31
CA VAL A 34 -2.97 12.17 3.64
C VAL A 34 -4.05 11.25 4.19
N LEU A 35 -4.75 10.56 3.30
CA LEU A 35 -5.76 9.58 3.66
C LEU A 35 -5.10 8.31 4.20
N LEU A 36 -5.43 7.97 5.42
CA LEU A 36 -5.15 6.66 6.00
C LEU A 36 -6.43 5.86 6.14
N ALA A 37 -6.27 4.55 6.03
CA ALA A 37 -7.33 3.57 6.12
C ALA A 37 -7.05 2.60 7.26
N ARG A 38 -8.10 2.05 7.85
CA ARG A 38 -8.01 1.06 8.91
C ARG A 38 -8.66 -0.24 8.44
N HIS A 39 -7.86 -1.30 8.38
CA HIS A 39 -8.30 -2.60 7.89
C HIS A 39 -9.30 -3.25 8.86
N VAL A 40 -10.28 -4.00 8.32
CA VAL A 40 -11.29 -4.72 9.13
C VAL A 40 -10.67 -5.76 10.06
N GLU A 41 -9.57 -6.39 9.65
CA GLU A 41 -8.88 -7.43 10.41
C GLU A 41 -7.78 -6.91 11.35
N GLY A 42 -7.73 -5.63 11.66
CA GLY A 42 -6.69 -5.10 12.51
C GLY A 42 -6.96 -3.69 13.03
N ASP A 43 -6.10 -3.25 13.94
CA ASP A 43 -6.18 -1.92 14.55
C ASP A 43 -5.12 -0.95 14.00
N ARG A 44 -4.44 -1.33 12.93
CA ARG A 44 -3.37 -0.54 12.34
C ARG A 44 -3.89 0.29 11.19
N TRP A 45 -3.37 1.50 11.10
CA TRP A 45 -3.61 2.39 9.99
C TRP A 45 -2.58 2.16 8.89
N LEU A 46 -3.03 2.25 7.65
CA LEU A 46 -2.22 2.05 6.46
C LEU A 46 -2.69 2.97 5.33
N LEU A 47 -1.96 3.02 4.23
CA LEU A 47 -2.40 3.69 3.01
C LEU A 47 -3.33 2.77 2.23
N PRO A 48 -4.38 3.30 1.57
CA PRO A 48 -5.16 2.53 0.59
C PRO A 48 -4.27 1.89 -0.46
N GLY A 49 -4.63 0.71 -0.92
CA GLY A 49 -3.88 0.00 -1.95
C GLY A 49 -3.97 -1.51 -1.83
N GLY A 50 -3.50 -2.18 -2.88
CA GLY A 50 -3.60 -3.63 -2.98
C GLY A 50 -2.69 -4.22 -4.05
N GLY A 51 -3.09 -5.33 -4.60
CA GLY A 51 -2.26 -6.05 -5.56
C GLY A 51 -2.41 -5.58 -7.00
N VAL A 52 -1.30 -5.61 -7.74
CA VAL A 52 -1.33 -5.42 -9.19
C VAL A 52 -1.84 -6.70 -9.86
N GLU A 53 -2.87 -6.60 -10.68
CA GLU A 53 -3.42 -7.74 -11.43
C GLU A 53 -2.52 -8.10 -12.63
N PRO A 54 -2.49 -9.38 -13.06
CA PRO A 54 -1.78 -9.77 -14.26
C PRO A 54 -2.22 -8.97 -15.50
N GLY A 55 -1.28 -8.25 -16.12
CA GLY A 55 -1.52 -7.40 -17.29
C GLY A 55 -1.90 -5.95 -16.96
N GLU A 56 -2.09 -5.62 -15.70
CA GLU A 56 -2.35 -4.27 -15.23
C GLU A 56 -1.04 -3.50 -15.02
N THR A 57 -1.04 -2.19 -15.29
CA THR A 57 0.09 -1.35 -14.88
C THR A 57 -0.03 -0.98 -13.39
N PRO A 58 1.09 -0.72 -12.68
CA PRO A 58 1.00 -0.23 -11.31
C PRO A 58 0.19 1.06 -11.14
N ALA A 59 0.19 1.93 -12.14
CA ALA A 59 -0.59 3.16 -12.11
C ALA A 59 -2.10 2.89 -12.22
N ASP A 60 -2.51 1.96 -13.08
CA ASP A 60 -3.91 1.54 -13.20
C ASP A 60 -4.39 0.86 -11.92
N ALA A 61 -3.57 -0.04 -11.35
CA ALA A 61 -3.84 -0.67 -10.06
C ALA A 61 -4.06 0.36 -8.96
N ALA A 62 -3.21 1.39 -8.90
CA ALA A 62 -3.33 2.44 -7.88
C ALA A 62 -4.65 3.21 -7.98
N VAL A 63 -5.09 3.54 -9.19
CA VAL A 63 -6.37 4.25 -9.40
C VAL A 63 -7.55 3.33 -9.09
N ARG A 64 -7.50 2.07 -9.48
CA ARG A 64 -8.54 1.07 -9.20
C ARG A 64 -8.68 0.84 -7.70
N GLU A 65 -7.60 0.53 -7.00
CA GLU A 65 -7.62 0.28 -5.56
C GLU A 65 -8.10 1.52 -4.76
N ALA A 66 -7.66 2.73 -5.16
CA ALA A 66 -8.17 3.95 -4.54
C ALA A 66 -9.69 4.06 -4.67
N TRP A 67 -10.24 3.75 -5.83
CA TRP A 67 -11.68 3.79 -6.05
C TRP A 67 -12.42 2.65 -5.32
N GLU A 68 -11.94 1.41 -5.43
CA GLU A 68 -12.57 0.23 -4.81
C GLU A 68 -12.63 0.35 -3.28
N GLU A 69 -11.54 0.81 -2.65
CA GLU A 69 -11.42 0.87 -1.20
C GLU A 69 -11.98 2.16 -0.56
N THR A 70 -11.99 3.27 -1.30
CA THR A 70 -12.32 4.59 -0.72
C THR A 70 -13.47 5.32 -1.39
N GLY A 71 -13.94 4.86 -2.55
CA GLY A 71 -14.94 5.55 -3.37
C GLY A 71 -14.43 6.81 -4.07
N LEU A 72 -13.13 7.13 -3.95
CA LEU A 72 -12.55 8.33 -4.55
C LEU A 72 -11.99 8.06 -5.94
N ILE A 73 -12.30 8.94 -6.88
CA ILE A 73 -11.65 9.01 -8.19
C ILE A 73 -10.45 9.93 -8.07
N VAL A 74 -9.26 9.37 -8.25
CA VAL A 74 -8.00 10.08 -8.02
C VAL A 74 -7.22 10.31 -9.31
N ARG A 75 -6.38 11.35 -9.29
CA ARG A 75 -5.36 11.61 -10.30
C ARG A 75 -3.99 11.46 -9.66
N LEU A 76 -3.21 10.51 -10.15
CA LEU A 76 -1.82 10.33 -9.70
C LEU A 76 -0.98 11.55 -10.08
N THR A 77 -0.17 12.02 -9.15
CA THR A 77 0.67 13.22 -9.32
C THR A 77 2.15 12.90 -9.44
N ARG A 78 2.61 11.87 -8.73
CA ARG A 78 3.99 11.39 -8.80
C ARG A 78 4.14 9.96 -8.28
N LEU A 79 5.22 9.32 -8.70
CA LEU A 79 5.73 8.12 -8.04
C LEU A 79 6.55 8.56 -6.82
N VAL A 80 6.10 8.21 -5.62
CA VAL A 80 6.84 8.46 -4.37
C VAL A 80 8.08 7.57 -4.33
N GLY A 81 7.91 6.28 -4.60
CA GLY A 81 9.01 5.32 -4.64
C GLY A 81 8.55 3.88 -4.80
N VAL A 82 9.54 2.98 -4.76
CA VAL A 82 9.32 1.53 -4.72
C VAL A 82 9.86 1.02 -3.39
N PHE A 83 9.02 0.34 -2.64
CA PHE A 83 9.28 -0.08 -1.28
C PHE A 83 9.15 -1.60 -1.14
N GLY A 84 9.86 -2.19 -0.19
CA GLY A 84 9.83 -3.62 0.08
C GLY A 84 10.74 -4.00 1.25
N GLY A 85 10.94 -5.28 1.46
CA GLY A 85 11.79 -5.78 2.51
C GLY A 85 11.04 -6.39 3.70
N PRO A 86 11.68 -6.54 4.87
CA PRO A 86 11.12 -7.31 5.98
C PRO A 86 9.76 -6.79 6.50
N HIS A 87 9.53 -5.48 6.47
CA HIS A 87 8.28 -4.87 6.93
C HIS A 87 7.11 -5.09 5.98
N TYR A 88 7.38 -5.56 4.76
CA TYR A 88 6.39 -5.88 3.72
C TYR A 88 6.03 -7.36 3.66
N VAL A 89 6.44 -8.14 4.66
CA VAL A 89 6.04 -9.55 4.80
C VAL A 89 4.79 -9.63 5.65
N VAL A 90 3.73 -10.18 5.07
CA VAL A 90 2.44 -10.38 5.71
C VAL A 90 2.21 -11.87 5.95
N ASN A 91 1.82 -12.22 7.17
CA ASN A 91 1.36 -13.54 7.54
C ASN A 91 -0.15 -13.48 7.73
N TYR A 92 -0.88 -14.19 6.90
CA TYR A 92 -2.34 -14.24 6.92
C TYR A 92 -2.84 -15.30 7.90
N ARG A 93 -4.07 -15.11 8.41
CA ARG A 93 -4.70 -16.04 9.37
C ARG A 93 -4.90 -17.45 8.83
N ASN A 94 -5.07 -17.59 7.51
CA ASN A 94 -5.20 -18.87 6.82
C ASN A 94 -3.86 -19.63 6.64
N GLY A 95 -2.75 -19.07 7.17
CA GLY A 95 -1.41 -19.63 7.08
C GLY A 95 -0.64 -19.22 5.82
N ASP A 96 -1.24 -18.46 4.92
CA ASP A 96 -0.54 -17.91 3.77
C ASP A 96 0.49 -16.86 4.19
N ARG A 97 1.57 -16.77 3.39
CA ARG A 97 2.63 -15.78 3.58
C ARG A 97 2.91 -15.07 2.26
N ALA A 98 2.94 -13.76 2.31
CA ALA A 98 3.31 -12.96 1.14
C ALA A 98 4.33 -11.88 1.50
N SER A 99 5.26 -11.63 0.60
CA SER A 99 6.16 -10.49 0.61
C SER A 99 5.76 -9.56 -0.53
N TYR A 100 5.64 -8.28 -0.24
CA TYR A 100 5.21 -7.31 -1.23
C TYR A 100 6.36 -6.41 -1.68
N VAL A 101 6.37 -6.11 -2.99
CA VAL A 101 7.12 -4.99 -3.56
C VAL A 101 6.08 -3.96 -4.00
N SER A 102 6.02 -2.84 -3.29
CA SER A 102 4.96 -1.84 -3.45
C SER A 102 5.46 -0.60 -4.20
N SER A 103 4.78 -0.27 -5.30
CA SER A 103 4.92 1.03 -5.95
C SER A 103 3.97 2.02 -5.27
N VAL A 104 4.52 3.03 -4.62
CA VAL A 104 3.73 4.04 -3.90
C VAL A 104 3.56 5.28 -4.75
N PHE A 105 2.31 5.66 -4.97
CA PHE A 105 1.95 6.88 -5.70
C PHE A 105 1.34 7.92 -4.77
N GLU A 106 1.62 9.19 -5.05
CA GLU A 106 0.85 10.30 -4.51
C GLU A 106 -0.26 10.67 -5.49
N ALA A 107 -1.42 11.01 -4.96
CA ALA A 107 -2.58 11.36 -5.75
C ALA A 107 -3.35 12.53 -5.14
N THR A 108 -4.10 13.23 -5.99
CA THR A 108 -5.10 14.23 -5.60
C THR A 108 -6.50 13.71 -5.92
N ILE A 109 -7.49 14.15 -5.16
CA ILE A 109 -8.88 13.81 -5.39
C ILE A 109 -9.37 14.59 -6.62
N ASN A 110 -9.94 13.87 -7.57
CA ASN A 110 -10.57 14.45 -8.76
C ASN A 110 -12.10 14.47 -8.62
N ASP A 111 -12.69 13.40 -8.04
CA ASP A 111 -14.13 13.23 -7.83
C ASP A 111 -14.39 12.10 -6.81
N GLY A 112 -15.66 11.77 -6.57
CA GLY A 112 -16.09 10.66 -5.75
C GLY A 112 -16.52 11.06 -4.35
N ASN A 113 -17.05 10.08 -3.61
CA ASN A 113 -17.50 10.26 -2.23
C ASN A 113 -16.68 9.36 -1.32
N LEU A 114 -16.02 9.94 -0.34
CA LEU A 114 -15.20 9.20 0.62
C LEU A 114 -16.08 8.22 1.42
N GLN A 115 -15.89 6.94 1.16
CA GLN A 115 -16.61 5.88 1.84
C GLN A 115 -15.74 4.62 1.88
N PRO A 116 -15.49 4.00 3.05
CA PRO A 116 -14.82 2.71 3.10
C PRO A 116 -15.70 1.64 2.44
N ASP A 117 -15.08 0.67 1.79
CA ASP A 117 -15.77 -0.45 1.14
C ASP A 117 -16.51 -1.37 2.13
N GLY A 118 -16.11 -1.33 3.40
CA GLY A 118 -16.68 -2.17 4.48
C GLY A 118 -16.29 -3.65 4.41
N ALA A 119 -15.61 -4.06 3.37
CA ALA A 119 -15.14 -5.42 3.18
C ALA A 119 -13.68 -5.59 3.64
N GLU A 120 -12.81 -4.71 3.19
CA GLU A 120 -11.39 -4.68 3.54
C GLU A 120 -11.07 -3.53 4.49
N LEU A 121 -11.66 -2.35 4.27
CA LEU A 121 -11.46 -1.16 5.08
C LEU A 121 -12.74 -0.79 5.85
N ARG A 122 -12.59 -0.46 7.14
CA ARG A 122 -13.69 -0.08 8.03
C ARG A 122 -13.74 1.40 8.37
N GLU A 123 -12.63 2.12 8.22
CA GLU A 123 -12.49 3.52 8.60
C GLU A 123 -11.48 4.22 7.70
N LEU A 124 -11.81 5.44 7.31
CA LEU A 124 -10.97 6.32 6.49
C LEU A 124 -10.79 7.66 7.20
N ARG A 125 -9.56 8.18 7.23
CA ARG A 125 -9.25 9.44 7.91
C ARG A 125 -8.13 10.20 7.21
N PHE A 126 -8.38 11.47 6.91
CA PHE A 126 -7.32 12.38 6.50
C PHE A 126 -6.54 12.86 7.73
N VAL A 127 -5.20 12.77 7.65
CA VAL A 127 -4.29 13.14 8.73
C VAL A 127 -3.14 13.98 8.21
N ASN A 128 -2.68 14.91 9.03
CA ASN A 128 -1.38 15.57 8.84
C ASN A 128 -0.26 14.70 9.46
N GLU A 129 0.98 15.12 9.28
CA GLU A 129 2.16 14.37 9.76
C GLU A 129 2.15 14.16 11.29
N SER A 130 1.78 15.19 12.05
CA SER A 130 1.70 15.11 13.50
C SER A 130 0.59 14.16 13.98
N GLU A 131 -0.56 14.19 13.33
CA GLU A 131 -1.67 13.28 13.63
C GLU A 131 -1.32 11.84 13.26
N ALA A 132 -0.64 11.61 12.13
CA ALA A 132 -0.18 10.29 11.71
C ALA A 132 0.76 9.68 12.76
N SER A 133 1.68 10.48 13.33
CA SER A 133 2.63 10.03 14.35
C SER A 133 1.96 9.54 15.63
N ALA A 134 0.73 9.97 15.92
CA ALA A 134 -0.05 9.55 17.09
C ALA A 134 -0.86 8.27 16.85
N LEU A 135 -0.89 7.75 15.62
CA LEU A 135 -1.65 6.57 15.27
C LEU A 135 -0.80 5.28 15.35
N THR A 136 -1.46 4.17 15.61
CA THR A 136 -0.83 2.85 15.48
C THR A 136 -0.75 2.46 14.00
N LEU A 137 0.38 2.70 13.38
CA LEU A 137 0.61 2.46 11.96
C LEU A 137 1.04 1.00 11.69
N ALA A 138 0.76 0.50 10.49
CA ALA A 138 1.39 -0.72 9.99
C ALA A 138 2.91 -0.50 9.84
N ALA A 139 3.71 -1.55 10.01
CA ALA A 139 5.17 -1.45 10.16
C ALA A 139 5.89 -0.76 8.98
N TRP A 140 5.33 -0.84 7.80
CA TRP A 140 5.88 -0.24 6.57
C TRP A 140 5.45 1.23 6.33
N VAL A 141 4.37 1.68 6.98
CA VAL A 141 3.76 2.99 6.73
C VAL A 141 4.65 4.17 7.14
N PRO A 142 5.37 4.15 8.28
CA PRO A 142 6.21 5.28 8.67
C PRO A 142 7.24 5.68 7.60
N GLU A 143 7.95 4.72 6.99
CA GLU A 143 8.93 4.95 5.93
C GLU A 143 8.29 5.62 4.70
N VAL A 144 7.09 5.18 4.34
CA VAL A 144 6.35 5.76 3.21
C VAL A 144 5.87 7.17 3.53
N LEU A 145 5.32 7.41 4.72
CA LEU A 145 4.85 8.75 5.11
C LEU A 145 5.99 9.77 5.20
N GLU A 146 7.18 9.37 5.65
CA GLU A 146 8.37 10.22 5.62
C GLU A 146 8.68 10.68 4.19
N ALA A 147 8.65 9.78 3.20
CA ALA A 147 8.86 10.13 1.80
C ALA A 147 7.71 10.97 1.20
N VAL A 148 6.47 10.71 1.63
CA VAL A 148 5.29 11.46 1.20
C VAL A 148 5.31 12.89 1.73
N PHE A 149 5.45 13.09 3.04
CA PHE A 149 5.48 14.42 3.66
C PHE A 149 6.76 15.20 3.33
N GLY A 150 7.90 14.49 3.17
CA GLY A 150 9.17 15.09 2.72
C GLY A 150 9.18 15.51 1.25
N GLY A 151 8.14 15.17 0.48
CA GLY A 151 8.01 15.60 -0.93
C GLY A 151 9.00 14.96 -1.90
N THR A 152 9.72 13.92 -1.48
CA THR A 152 10.71 13.21 -2.30
C THR A 152 10.04 12.35 -3.37
N SER A 153 10.60 12.32 -4.58
CA SER A 153 10.21 11.44 -5.69
C SER A 153 11.30 10.44 -5.99
N GLY A 154 10.91 9.23 -6.39
CA GLY A 154 11.87 8.17 -6.71
C GLY A 154 12.66 7.69 -5.49
N ASN A 155 12.02 7.69 -4.31
CA ASN A 155 12.66 7.26 -3.08
C ASN A 155 13.03 5.78 -3.14
N PHE A 156 14.22 5.46 -2.66
CA PHE A 156 14.67 4.08 -2.49
C PHE A 156 15.62 3.99 -1.28
N ARG A 157 15.59 2.87 -0.60
CA ARG A 157 16.56 2.59 0.46
C ARG A 157 17.93 2.29 -0.16
N PRO A 158 19.03 2.95 0.25
CA PRO A 158 20.36 2.61 -0.23
C PRO A 158 20.70 1.15 0.04
N PRO A 159 21.42 0.47 -0.89
CA PRO A 159 21.76 -0.94 -0.73
C PRO A 159 22.78 -1.13 0.40
N ASP A 160 22.53 -2.12 1.23
CA ASP A 160 23.48 -2.58 2.25
C ASP A 160 24.13 -3.94 1.88
N TRP A 161 23.72 -4.52 0.74
CA TRP A 161 24.32 -5.74 0.22
C TRP A 161 25.79 -5.53 -0.16
N ARG A 162 26.62 -6.50 0.17
CA ARG A 162 28.01 -6.60 -0.23
C ARG A 162 28.26 -7.97 -0.84
N PRO A 163 29.19 -8.11 -1.82
CA PRO A 163 29.59 -9.42 -2.30
C PRO A 163 30.21 -10.25 -1.17
N PRO A 164 30.06 -11.59 -1.20
CA PRO A 164 30.80 -12.47 -0.30
C PRO A 164 32.29 -12.15 -0.34
N ALA A 165 32.96 -12.24 0.81
CA ALA A 165 34.42 -12.20 0.84
C ALA A 165 34.95 -13.44 0.12
N GLU A 166 35.97 -13.26 -0.75
CA GLU A 166 36.69 -14.37 -1.39
C GLU A 166 37.41 -15.24 -0.38
#